data_69d405d54670bd944dfbfa3dbd116e33
#
_entry.id   69d405d54670bd944dfbfa3dbd116e33
#
_cell.length_a   1.000
_cell.length_b   1.000
_cell.length_c   1.000
_cell.angle_alpha   90.00
_cell.angle_beta   90.00
_cell.angle_gamma   90.00
#
_symmetry.space_group_name_H-M   'P 1'
#
loop_
_entity.id
_entity.type
_entity.pdbx_description
1 polymer ?
#
loop_
_entity_poly.entity_id
_entity_poly.type
_entity_poly.pdbx_seq_one_letter_code
_entity_poly.pdbx_strand_id
1 'polypeptide(L)'
;MKARRRPLLSLLALACVLLLPGRAWACACCSNAGDYYGGFARPSAYERSLLEQVRFDGTAHLYLTEADMEESARGLAHRAESYLLKGSLVGNVWRLEFREGNKSGTLSLPLPARMTSYTADIHDGQTSPGGGPLLYKEWRFEGQARGTGFFQAGTAAPTRYFLVLQGRGNGCQSAEDFTHWRLKVTGRKADYAFYGELADPN
;
A
#
# COMPACT_ATOMS: atom_id res chain seq x y z
N MET A 1 29.60 -27.19 -67.07
CA MET A 1 29.96 -27.19 -65.63
C MET A 1 29.24 -26.05 -64.92
N LYS A 2 28.09 -26.31 -64.26
CA LYS A 2 27.35 -25.29 -63.43
C LYS A 2 27.57 -25.56 -61.94
N ALA A 3 28.36 -24.73 -61.32
CA ALA A 3 28.85 -24.88 -59.94
C ALA A 3 27.71 -24.73 -58.93
N ARG A 4 27.65 -25.69 -58.01
CA ARG A 4 26.79 -25.76 -56.81
C ARG A 4 27.19 -24.66 -55.77
N ARG A 5 26.63 -23.44 -55.89
CA ARG A 5 26.85 -22.37 -54.90
C ARG A 5 25.66 -22.14 -53.95
N ARG A 6 24.63 -22.99 -53.98
CA ARG A 6 23.41 -22.82 -53.17
C ARG A 6 23.44 -23.27 -51.71
N PRO A 7 24.25 -24.27 -51.26
CA PRO A 7 24.18 -24.68 -49.86
C PRO A 7 24.89 -23.73 -48.87
N LEU A 8 25.90 -22.94 -49.34
CA LEU A 8 26.65 -22.04 -48.43
C LEU A 8 25.80 -20.83 -48.00
N LEU A 9 24.99 -20.29 -48.89
CA LEU A 9 24.11 -19.14 -48.54
C LEU A 9 23.01 -19.54 -47.56
N SER A 10 22.48 -20.75 -47.64
CA SER A 10 21.47 -21.26 -46.71
C SER A 10 22.03 -21.52 -45.32
N LEU A 11 23.28 -21.97 -45.20
CA LEU A 11 23.98 -22.15 -43.93
C LEU A 11 24.31 -20.83 -43.27
N LEU A 12 24.68 -19.78 -44.01
CA LEU A 12 24.96 -18.44 -43.49
C LEU A 12 23.67 -17.78 -42.99
N ALA A 13 22.56 -17.92 -43.67
CA ALA A 13 21.26 -17.39 -43.25
C ALA A 13 20.77 -18.06 -41.97
N LEU A 14 20.97 -19.38 -41.81
CA LEU A 14 20.60 -20.09 -40.58
C LEU A 14 21.49 -19.70 -39.40
N ALA A 15 22.78 -19.46 -39.60
CA ALA A 15 23.71 -18.98 -38.55
C ALA A 15 23.36 -17.55 -38.08
N CYS A 16 22.92 -16.66 -38.96
CA CYS A 16 22.49 -15.30 -38.59
C CYS A 16 21.21 -15.30 -37.74
N VAL A 17 20.29 -16.26 -37.94
CA VAL A 17 19.08 -16.34 -37.11
C VAL A 17 19.39 -16.85 -35.68
N LEU A 18 20.41 -17.72 -35.55
CA LEU A 18 20.84 -18.23 -34.24
C LEU A 18 21.70 -17.24 -33.43
N LEU A 19 22.23 -16.21 -34.06
CA LEU A 19 23.04 -15.13 -33.42
C LEU A 19 22.21 -13.89 -33.06
N LEU A 20 20.91 -13.88 -33.36
CA LEU A 20 20.06 -12.82 -32.83
C LEU A 20 20.06 -12.97 -31.29
N PRO A 21 20.62 -11.98 -30.56
CA PRO A 21 20.53 -12.01 -29.10
C PRO A 21 19.03 -12.13 -28.78
N GLY A 22 18.66 -13.21 -28.12
CA GLY A 22 17.30 -13.34 -27.60
C GLY A 22 17.00 -12.03 -26.89
N ARG A 23 16.03 -11.24 -27.41
CA ARG A 23 15.56 -10.08 -26.67
C ARG A 23 15.08 -10.63 -25.35
N ALA A 24 15.92 -10.50 -24.32
CA ALA A 24 15.47 -10.65 -22.97
C ALA A 24 14.30 -9.65 -22.86
N TRP A 25 13.10 -10.17 -22.75
CA TRP A 25 11.94 -9.36 -22.45
C TRP A 25 12.21 -8.86 -21.03
N ALA A 26 12.78 -7.65 -20.94
CA ALA A 26 12.91 -6.98 -19.64
C ALA A 26 11.50 -6.94 -19.06
N CYS A 27 11.30 -7.64 -17.96
CA CYS A 27 10.04 -7.58 -17.24
C CYS A 27 9.78 -6.10 -16.96
N ALA A 28 8.64 -5.55 -17.42
CA ALA A 28 8.30 -4.14 -17.20
C ALA A 28 8.22 -3.79 -15.71
N CYS A 29 8.17 -4.80 -14.86
CA CYS A 29 8.11 -4.69 -13.40
C CYS A 29 9.48 -4.90 -12.71
N CYS A 30 10.58 -5.05 -13.48
CA CYS A 30 11.93 -5.11 -12.91
C CYS A 30 12.39 -3.71 -12.55
N SER A 31 12.96 -3.57 -11.36
CA SER A 31 13.61 -2.38 -10.87
C SER A 31 15.11 -2.61 -10.77
N ASN A 32 15.92 -1.57 -10.84
CA ASN A 32 17.35 -1.68 -10.64
C ASN A 32 17.67 -1.56 -9.14
N ALA A 33 18.78 -2.16 -8.73
CA ALA A 33 19.27 -2.01 -7.36
C ALA A 33 19.53 -0.52 -7.07
N GLY A 34 19.08 -0.07 -5.90
CA GLY A 34 19.22 1.33 -5.48
C GLY A 34 18.13 2.27 -5.99
N ASP A 35 17.16 1.77 -6.73
CA ASP A 35 16.05 2.60 -7.21
C ASP A 35 15.27 3.20 -6.03
N TYR A 36 14.98 4.49 -6.19
CA TYR A 36 14.21 5.28 -5.23
C TYR A 36 13.23 6.17 -6.00
N TYR A 37 11.98 6.05 -5.68
CA TYR A 37 10.91 6.85 -6.30
C TYR A 37 10.01 7.43 -5.22
N GLY A 38 9.68 8.72 -5.37
CA GLY A 38 8.70 9.39 -4.53
C GLY A 38 7.83 10.31 -5.38
N GLY A 39 6.55 10.40 -5.08
CA GLY A 39 5.63 11.23 -5.81
C GLY A 39 4.50 11.77 -4.93
N PHE A 40 3.99 12.97 -5.29
CA PHE A 40 2.77 13.52 -4.73
C PHE A 40 1.84 13.88 -5.87
N ALA A 41 0.91 12.98 -6.18
CA ALA A 41 0.07 13.08 -7.36
C ALA A 41 -1.37 12.62 -7.09
N ARG A 42 -2.26 12.92 -8.03
CA ARG A 42 -3.58 12.29 -8.06
C ARG A 42 -3.41 10.81 -8.38
N PRO A 43 -4.07 9.90 -7.66
CA PRO A 43 -4.07 8.49 -8.02
C PRO A 43 -4.53 8.32 -9.47
N SER A 44 -3.77 7.56 -10.25
CA SER A 44 -4.18 7.13 -11.59
C SER A 44 -5.42 6.23 -11.51
N ALA A 45 -6.08 5.97 -12.62
CA ALA A 45 -7.20 5.02 -12.67
C ALA A 45 -6.78 3.62 -12.19
N TYR A 46 -5.54 3.20 -12.52
CA TYR A 46 -4.99 1.93 -12.09
C TYR A 46 -4.75 1.90 -10.57
N GLU A 47 -4.04 2.86 -10.00
CA GLU A 47 -3.83 2.95 -8.54
C GLU A 47 -5.15 2.99 -7.78
N ARG A 48 -6.15 3.67 -8.34
CA ARG A 48 -7.48 3.70 -7.75
C ARG A 48 -8.14 2.32 -7.73
N SER A 49 -8.03 1.54 -8.80
CA SER A 49 -8.53 0.15 -8.83
C SER A 49 -7.81 -0.75 -7.81
N LEU A 50 -6.54 -0.48 -7.52
CA LEU A 50 -5.81 -1.18 -6.46
C LEU A 50 -6.33 -0.78 -5.06
N LEU A 51 -6.58 0.51 -4.83
CA LEU A 51 -7.16 0.98 -3.55
C LEU A 51 -8.54 0.35 -3.26
N GLU A 52 -9.32 0.08 -4.30
CA GLU A 52 -10.62 -0.59 -4.18
C GLU A 52 -10.50 -2.08 -3.80
N GLN A 53 -9.33 -2.69 -3.96
CA GLN A 53 -9.03 -4.07 -3.54
C GLN A 53 -8.53 -4.16 -2.10
N VAL A 54 -8.00 -3.08 -1.54
CA VAL A 54 -7.48 -3.06 -0.16
C VAL A 54 -8.62 -3.29 0.85
N ARG A 55 -8.40 -4.20 1.79
CA ARG A 55 -9.34 -4.57 2.86
C ARG A 55 -8.66 -4.43 4.22
N PHE A 56 -9.38 -3.79 5.14
CA PHE A 56 -8.97 -3.67 6.55
C PHE A 56 -9.76 -4.68 7.38
N ASP A 57 -9.58 -5.96 7.09
CA ASP A 57 -10.26 -7.04 7.80
C ASP A 57 -9.29 -7.72 8.75
N GLY A 58 -9.66 -7.81 10.04
CA GLY A 58 -8.81 -8.44 11.05
C GLY A 58 -8.75 -7.67 12.36
N THR A 59 -7.56 -7.44 12.87
CA THR A 59 -7.34 -6.77 14.15
C THR A 59 -6.67 -5.41 13.95
N ALA A 60 -7.24 -4.38 14.58
CA ALA A 60 -6.61 -3.08 14.74
C ALA A 60 -6.05 -2.98 16.16
N HIS A 61 -4.77 -2.72 16.28
CA HIS A 61 -4.11 -2.49 17.55
C HIS A 61 -4.04 -0.99 17.85
N LEU A 62 -4.42 -0.59 19.06
CA LEU A 62 -4.24 0.78 19.53
C LEU A 62 -2.77 0.96 19.90
N TYR A 63 -2.13 1.99 19.35
CA TYR A 63 -0.77 2.36 19.72
C TYR A 63 -0.79 3.10 21.05
N LEU A 64 -0.23 2.47 22.07
CA LEU A 64 -0.07 3.04 23.41
C LEU A 64 1.40 3.40 23.63
N THR A 65 1.68 4.62 24.09
CA THR A 65 3.01 5.01 24.51
C THR A 65 3.18 4.69 26.00
N GLU A 66 4.41 4.39 26.43
CA GLU A 66 4.72 4.07 27.82
C GLU A 66 4.43 5.23 28.79
N ALA A 67 4.38 6.47 28.29
CA ALA A 67 4.31 7.66 29.10
C ALA A 67 2.92 7.94 29.71
N ASP A 68 1.84 7.67 28.99
CA ASP A 68 0.48 7.89 29.49
C ASP A 68 -0.58 7.30 28.55
N MET A 69 -1.32 6.30 29.02
CA MET A 69 -2.44 5.73 28.29
C MET A 69 -3.57 6.75 28.02
N GLU A 70 -3.75 7.74 28.86
CA GLU A 70 -4.76 8.77 28.68
C GLU A 70 -4.39 9.75 27.55
N GLU A 71 -3.15 10.17 27.46
CA GLU A 71 -2.69 11.08 26.41
C GLU A 71 -2.61 10.38 25.05
N SER A 72 -2.13 9.14 24.99
CA SER A 72 -1.97 8.39 23.74
C SER A 72 -3.28 7.93 23.10
N ALA A 73 -4.40 8.04 23.79
CA ALA A 73 -5.73 7.64 23.31
C ALA A 73 -6.80 8.72 23.57
N ARG A 74 -6.40 9.98 23.59
CA ARG A 74 -7.33 11.10 23.81
C ARG A 74 -8.39 11.16 22.72
N GLY A 75 -9.65 11.27 23.12
CA GLY A 75 -10.79 11.37 22.21
C GLY A 75 -11.46 10.05 21.86
N LEU A 76 -10.95 8.92 22.38
CA LEU A 76 -11.65 7.64 22.34
C LEU A 76 -12.53 7.52 23.58
N ALA A 77 -13.85 7.36 23.39
CA ALA A 77 -14.80 7.11 24.48
C ALA A 77 -14.74 5.64 24.96
N HIS A 78 -14.13 4.76 24.21
CA HIS A 78 -13.86 3.38 24.58
C HIS A 78 -12.45 3.00 24.15
N ARG A 79 -11.65 2.51 25.08
CA ARG A 79 -10.24 2.16 24.89
C ARG A 79 -10.04 0.68 25.14
N ALA A 80 -9.41 0.02 24.19
CA ALA A 80 -8.95 -1.37 24.28
C ALA A 80 -7.60 -1.48 23.59
N GLU A 81 -6.81 -2.48 23.91
CA GLU A 81 -5.52 -2.73 23.23
C GLU A 81 -5.72 -3.11 21.77
N SER A 82 -6.84 -3.78 21.48
CA SER A 82 -7.19 -4.22 20.12
C SER A 82 -8.69 -4.20 19.87
N TYR A 83 -9.03 -4.10 18.59
CA TYR A 83 -10.40 -4.08 18.08
C TYR A 83 -10.50 -5.01 16.88
N LEU A 84 -11.62 -5.67 16.73
CA LEU A 84 -11.97 -6.26 15.44
C LEU A 84 -12.23 -5.12 14.46
N LEU A 85 -11.55 -5.16 13.32
CA LEU A 85 -11.64 -4.16 12.27
C LEU A 85 -12.27 -4.77 11.03
N LYS A 86 -13.15 -4.01 10.41
CA LYS A 86 -13.64 -4.24 9.06
C LYS A 86 -13.66 -2.93 8.29
N GLY A 87 -13.14 -2.94 7.07
CA GLY A 87 -13.16 -1.70 6.30
C GLY A 87 -12.68 -1.84 4.87
N SER A 88 -13.18 -0.92 4.05
CA SER A 88 -12.88 -0.84 2.63
C SER A 88 -13.09 0.58 2.11
N LEU A 89 -12.61 0.83 0.89
CA LEU A 89 -12.91 2.05 0.16
C LEU A 89 -14.30 1.91 -0.49
N VAL A 90 -15.22 2.78 -0.08
CA VAL A 90 -16.57 2.87 -0.66
C VAL A 90 -16.71 4.21 -1.36
N GLY A 91 -16.75 4.20 -2.68
CA GLY A 91 -16.65 5.41 -3.48
C GLY A 91 -15.32 6.14 -3.24
N ASN A 92 -15.37 7.27 -2.56
CA ASN A 92 -14.19 8.08 -2.21
C ASN A 92 -13.92 8.14 -0.70
N VAL A 93 -14.41 7.20 0.08
CA VAL A 93 -14.30 7.25 1.54
C VAL A 93 -13.86 5.89 2.06
N TRP A 94 -12.74 5.85 2.76
CA TRP A 94 -12.38 4.72 3.60
C TRP A 94 -13.37 4.66 4.76
N ARG A 95 -14.07 3.55 4.89
CA ARG A 95 -15.00 3.30 5.97
C ARG A 95 -14.44 2.19 6.84
N LEU A 96 -13.99 2.54 8.05
CA LEU A 96 -13.34 1.65 8.99
C LEU A 96 -14.24 1.44 10.20
N GLU A 97 -14.74 0.23 10.39
CA GLU A 97 -15.60 -0.17 11.49
C GLU A 97 -14.79 -0.93 12.53
N PHE A 98 -14.73 -0.39 13.74
CA PHE A 98 -14.02 -0.98 14.87
C PHE A 98 -15.03 -1.55 15.86
N ARG A 99 -14.76 -2.75 16.40
CA ARG A 99 -15.58 -3.40 17.42
C ARG A 99 -14.72 -4.00 18.52
N GLU A 100 -15.19 -3.85 19.76
CA GLU A 100 -14.65 -4.54 20.91
C GLU A 100 -15.82 -4.86 21.87
N GLY A 101 -16.10 -6.17 22.08
CA GLY A 101 -17.28 -6.63 22.79
C GLY A 101 -18.57 -6.09 22.15
N ASN A 102 -19.37 -5.39 22.94
CA ASN A 102 -20.60 -4.74 22.50
C ASN A 102 -20.41 -3.26 22.10
N LYS A 103 -19.18 -2.75 22.09
CA LYS A 103 -18.86 -1.39 21.70
C LYS A 103 -18.42 -1.33 20.26
N SER A 104 -18.84 -0.29 19.56
CA SER A 104 -18.45 -0.05 18.17
C SER A 104 -18.24 1.42 17.87
N GLY A 105 -17.45 1.67 16.85
CA GLY A 105 -17.24 3.00 16.29
C GLY A 105 -16.79 2.90 14.85
N THR A 106 -17.11 3.91 14.06
CA THR A 106 -16.72 3.99 12.65
C THR A 106 -15.93 5.26 12.40
N LEU A 107 -14.80 5.14 11.70
CA LEU A 107 -14.08 6.25 11.12
C LEU A 107 -14.37 6.31 9.62
N SER A 108 -14.71 7.50 9.14
CA SER A 108 -14.87 7.82 7.72
C SER A 108 -13.75 8.77 7.31
N LEU A 109 -12.90 8.31 6.39
CA LEU A 109 -11.70 8.99 5.95
C LEU A 109 -11.82 9.27 4.43
N PRO A 110 -12.27 10.47 4.03
CA PRO A 110 -12.36 10.80 2.61
C PRO A 110 -11.00 10.69 1.91
N LEU A 111 -10.95 10.00 0.78
CA LEU A 111 -9.75 9.88 -0.04
C LEU A 111 -9.35 11.26 -0.54
N PRO A 112 -8.11 11.72 -0.30
CA PRO A 112 -7.66 13.02 -0.77
C PRO A 112 -7.52 13.03 -2.29
N ALA A 113 -7.56 14.23 -2.89
CA ALA A 113 -7.36 14.40 -4.32
C ALA A 113 -5.95 14.00 -4.79
N ARG A 114 -4.99 14.00 -3.89
CA ARG A 114 -3.59 13.62 -4.14
C ARG A 114 -3.09 12.76 -2.98
N MET A 115 -2.25 11.78 -3.30
CA MET A 115 -1.57 10.92 -2.33
C MET A 115 -0.06 11.03 -2.50
N THR A 116 0.69 10.70 -1.48
CA THR A 116 2.12 10.45 -1.58
C THR A 116 2.35 8.96 -1.84
N SER A 117 3.12 8.64 -2.87
CA SER A 117 3.64 7.30 -3.11
C SER A 117 5.15 7.29 -2.88
N TYR A 118 5.64 6.18 -2.37
CA TYR A 118 7.06 5.98 -2.11
C TYR A 118 7.44 4.54 -2.41
N THR A 119 8.55 4.36 -3.11
CA THR A 119 9.12 3.05 -3.43
C THR A 119 10.63 3.14 -3.30
N ALA A 120 11.25 2.20 -2.61
CA ALA A 120 12.70 2.20 -2.41
C ALA A 120 13.27 0.78 -2.34
N ASP A 121 14.43 0.58 -2.93
CA ASP A 121 15.27 -0.57 -2.65
C ASP A 121 16.01 -0.34 -1.33
N ILE A 122 15.69 -1.13 -0.34
CA ILE A 122 16.31 -1.04 1.01
C ILE A 122 17.59 -1.87 1.13
N HIS A 123 18.08 -2.44 0.05
CA HIS A 123 19.35 -3.18 -0.05
C HIS A 123 19.50 -4.32 0.97
N ASP A 124 18.43 -5.03 1.27
CA ASP A 124 18.44 -6.16 2.21
C ASP A 124 18.78 -7.52 1.56
N GLY A 125 19.11 -7.51 0.27
CA GLY A 125 19.46 -8.71 -0.50
C GLY A 125 18.28 -9.60 -0.89
N GLN A 126 17.05 -9.21 -0.54
CA GLN A 126 15.86 -9.97 -0.96
C GLN A 126 15.48 -9.62 -2.40
N THR A 127 15.05 -10.65 -3.13
CA THR A 127 14.64 -10.54 -4.52
C THR A 127 13.15 -10.80 -4.68
N SER A 128 12.54 -10.10 -5.62
CA SER A 128 11.16 -10.34 -6.04
C SER A 128 11.07 -11.60 -6.93
N PRO A 129 9.89 -12.19 -7.11
CA PRO A 129 9.69 -13.33 -8.02
C PRO A 129 10.16 -13.07 -9.46
N GLY A 130 10.28 -11.81 -9.89
CA GLY A 130 10.79 -11.42 -11.21
C GLY A 130 12.32 -11.26 -11.28
N GLY A 131 13.06 -11.52 -10.19
CA GLY A 131 14.51 -11.47 -10.12
C GLY A 131 15.11 -10.08 -9.82
N GLY A 132 14.31 -9.02 -9.74
CA GLY A 132 14.74 -7.69 -9.28
C GLY A 132 14.68 -7.58 -7.75
N PRO A 133 15.11 -6.44 -7.17
CA PRO A 133 15.05 -6.23 -5.73
C PRO A 133 13.60 -6.27 -5.22
N LEU A 134 13.42 -6.70 -3.98
CA LEU A 134 12.13 -6.62 -3.29
C LEU A 134 12.02 -5.24 -2.64
N LEU A 135 11.31 -4.34 -3.31
CA LEU A 135 11.22 -2.93 -2.94
C LEU A 135 10.28 -2.71 -1.76
N TYR A 136 10.63 -1.82 -0.84
CA TYR A 136 9.69 -1.24 0.10
C TYR A 136 8.74 -0.30 -0.64
N LYS A 137 7.46 -0.36 -0.30
CA LYS A 137 6.40 0.47 -0.88
C LYS A 137 5.54 1.10 0.20
N GLU A 138 5.14 2.34 -0.05
CA GLU A 138 4.28 3.08 0.86
C GLU A 138 3.35 4.01 0.10
N TRP A 139 2.08 4.04 0.50
CA TRP A 139 1.11 5.04 0.10
C TRP A 139 0.61 5.79 1.32
N ARG A 140 0.60 7.13 1.24
CA ARG A 140 0.18 8.03 2.33
C ARG A 140 -1.00 8.88 1.91
N PHE A 141 -1.97 8.97 2.80
CA PHE A 141 -3.20 9.72 2.61
C PHE A 141 -3.42 10.63 3.82
N GLU A 142 -3.75 11.89 3.55
CA GLU A 142 -4.05 12.87 4.58
C GLU A 142 -5.36 13.57 4.28
N GLY A 143 -6.16 13.81 5.31
CA GLY A 143 -7.44 14.47 5.17
C GLY A 143 -8.14 14.71 6.49
N GLN A 144 -9.42 15.03 6.42
CA GLN A 144 -10.26 15.20 7.61
C GLN A 144 -10.97 13.89 7.94
N ALA A 145 -10.89 13.47 9.21
CA ALA A 145 -11.60 12.32 9.73
C ALA A 145 -12.98 12.73 10.27
N ARG A 146 -13.95 11.83 10.12
CA ARG A 146 -15.24 11.87 10.81
C ARG A 146 -15.44 10.56 11.55
N GLY A 147 -15.99 10.61 12.75
CA GLY A 147 -16.20 9.43 13.57
C GLY A 147 -17.60 9.35 14.14
N THR A 148 -18.06 8.11 14.34
CA THR A 148 -19.29 7.79 15.06
C THR A 148 -19.00 6.77 16.17
N GLY A 149 -19.97 6.49 17.04
CA GLY A 149 -19.75 5.60 18.17
C GLY A 149 -18.66 6.13 19.11
N PHE A 150 -17.73 5.31 19.52
CA PHE A 150 -16.67 5.73 20.45
C PHE A 150 -15.64 6.71 19.85
N PHE A 151 -15.68 7.01 18.57
CA PHE A 151 -14.89 8.06 17.93
C PHE A 151 -15.56 9.43 17.93
N GLN A 152 -16.87 9.51 18.19
CA GLN A 152 -17.67 10.72 18.00
C GLN A 152 -17.14 11.90 18.83
N ALA A 153 -16.77 11.67 20.09
CA ALA A 153 -16.28 12.72 20.98
C ALA A 153 -14.98 13.37 20.47
N GLY A 154 -14.02 12.56 19.99
CA GLY A 154 -12.76 13.03 19.44
C GLY A 154 -12.91 13.78 18.13
N THR A 155 -13.83 13.35 17.27
CA THR A 155 -14.06 13.94 15.95
C THR A 155 -15.15 15.04 15.95
N ALA A 156 -15.66 15.44 17.12
CA ALA A 156 -16.62 16.54 17.25
C ALA A 156 -16.02 17.94 16.95
N ALA A 157 -14.71 18.05 16.77
CA ALA A 157 -13.99 19.23 16.30
C ALA A 157 -13.20 18.86 15.04
N PRO A 158 -12.69 19.82 14.25
CA PRO A 158 -11.86 19.54 13.10
C PRO A 158 -10.71 18.60 13.47
N THR A 159 -10.68 17.44 12.82
CA THR A 159 -9.77 16.34 13.13
C THR A 159 -9.17 15.83 11.82
N ARG A 160 -7.86 15.66 11.80
CA ARG A 160 -7.11 15.16 10.65
C ARG A 160 -6.76 13.70 10.84
N TYR A 161 -6.67 13.00 9.74
CA TYR A 161 -6.08 11.67 9.70
C TYR A 161 -4.82 11.66 8.84
N PHE A 162 -3.94 10.72 9.15
CA PHE A 162 -2.79 10.31 8.35
C PHE A 162 -2.83 8.79 8.27
N LEU A 163 -3.17 8.26 7.08
CA LEU A 163 -3.23 6.84 6.79
C LEU A 163 -2.04 6.45 5.94
N VAL A 164 -1.35 5.40 6.32
CA VAL A 164 -0.23 4.80 5.60
C VAL A 164 -0.60 3.36 5.28
N LEU A 165 -0.48 2.97 4.01
CA LEU A 165 -0.43 1.59 3.56
C LEU A 165 1.02 1.29 3.22
N GLN A 166 1.55 0.18 3.70
CA GLN A 166 2.96 -0.17 3.51
C GLN A 166 3.15 -1.67 3.28
N GLY A 167 4.22 -2.00 2.59
CA GLY A 167 4.57 -3.39 2.33
C GLY A 167 5.74 -3.51 1.36
N ARG A 168 5.80 -4.60 0.62
CA ARG A 168 6.92 -4.89 -0.27
C ARG A 168 6.44 -5.57 -1.55
N GLY A 169 7.13 -5.27 -2.65
CA GLY A 169 6.83 -5.86 -3.95
C GLY A 169 7.91 -5.55 -4.99
N ASN A 170 7.69 -5.97 -6.21
CA ASN A 170 8.57 -5.66 -7.34
C ASN A 170 8.33 -4.23 -7.87
N GLY A 171 8.94 -3.85 -9.00
CA GLY A 171 8.76 -2.53 -9.62
C GLY A 171 7.35 -2.21 -10.09
N CYS A 172 6.48 -3.22 -10.29
CA CYS A 172 5.06 -3.01 -10.55
C CYS A 172 4.28 -2.70 -9.27
N GLN A 173 3.14 -2.06 -9.40
CA GLN A 173 2.25 -1.83 -8.27
C GLN A 173 1.15 -2.89 -8.26
N SER A 174 0.96 -3.53 -7.10
CA SER A 174 -0.12 -4.46 -6.82
C SER A 174 -0.76 -4.14 -5.47
N ALA A 175 -2.03 -4.48 -5.27
CA ALA A 175 -2.68 -4.36 -3.97
C ALA A 175 -2.06 -5.31 -2.94
N GLU A 176 -1.60 -6.49 -3.38
CA GLU A 176 -0.92 -7.52 -2.57
C GLU A 176 0.43 -7.05 -2.00
N ASP A 177 1.04 -6.01 -2.61
CA ASP A 177 2.29 -5.43 -2.10
C ASP A 177 2.09 -4.76 -0.73
N PHE A 178 0.85 -4.33 -0.42
CA PHE A 178 0.53 -3.66 0.84
C PHE A 178 -0.01 -4.68 1.84
N THR A 179 0.77 -4.95 2.88
CA THR A 179 0.45 -5.95 3.90
C THR A 179 0.12 -5.35 5.26
N HIS A 180 0.51 -4.10 5.48
CA HIS A 180 0.34 -3.42 6.76
C HIS A 180 -0.24 -2.01 6.57
N TRP A 181 -0.88 -1.53 7.61
CA TRP A 181 -1.39 -0.17 7.66
C TRP A 181 -1.13 0.48 9.01
N ARG A 182 -1.08 1.80 9.00
CA ARG A 182 -1.03 2.65 10.18
C ARG A 182 -1.94 3.85 9.97
N LEU A 183 -2.72 4.19 10.98
CA LEU A 183 -3.62 5.34 11.00
C LEU A 183 -3.32 6.20 12.23
N LYS A 184 -2.96 7.47 12.03
CA LYS A 184 -2.89 8.48 13.07
C LYS A 184 -4.07 9.43 12.90
N VAL A 185 -4.76 9.74 14.01
CA VAL A 185 -5.85 10.70 14.05
C VAL A 185 -5.49 11.78 15.07
N THR A 186 -5.47 13.03 14.61
CA THR A 186 -5.05 14.18 15.42
C THR A 186 -6.00 15.36 15.29
N GLY A 187 -6.21 16.06 16.39
CA GLY A 187 -7.04 17.24 16.45
C GLY A 187 -7.10 17.82 17.86
N ARG A 188 -7.83 18.89 18.02
CA ARG A 188 -7.98 19.52 19.33
C ARG A 188 -8.54 18.55 20.39
N LYS A 189 -9.43 17.63 19.99
CA LYS A 189 -10.10 16.66 20.87
C LYS A 189 -9.66 15.21 20.62
N ALA A 190 -8.75 14.95 19.70
CA ALA A 190 -8.32 13.62 19.31
C ALA A 190 -6.80 13.55 19.20
N ASP A 191 -6.21 12.51 19.75
CA ASP A 191 -4.84 12.10 19.53
C ASP A 191 -4.73 10.60 19.80
N TYR A 192 -4.79 9.79 18.75
CA TYR A 192 -4.67 8.34 18.83
C TYR A 192 -4.16 7.76 17.52
N ALA A 193 -3.58 6.57 17.60
CA ALA A 193 -3.11 5.86 16.43
C ALA A 193 -3.46 4.37 16.52
N PHE A 194 -3.72 3.80 15.35
CA PHE A 194 -3.94 2.37 15.17
C PHE A 194 -2.95 1.82 14.14
N TYR A 195 -2.69 0.53 14.22
CA TYR A 195 -1.94 -0.21 13.22
C TYR A 195 -2.48 -1.64 13.11
N GLY A 196 -2.14 -2.30 12.04
CA GLY A 196 -2.53 -3.70 11.81
C GLY A 196 -2.09 -4.19 10.44
N GLU A 197 -2.52 -5.39 10.14
CA GLU A 197 -2.33 -6.02 8.84
C GLU A 197 -3.51 -5.76 7.92
N LEU A 198 -3.27 -5.73 6.62
CA LEU A 198 -4.30 -5.74 5.59
C LEU A 198 -4.67 -7.19 5.29
N ALA A 199 -5.94 -7.43 4.99
CA ALA A 199 -6.35 -8.73 4.51
C ALA A 199 -5.81 -8.97 3.10
N ASP A 200 -5.54 -10.24 2.80
CA ASP A 200 -5.21 -10.66 1.44
C ASP A 200 -6.34 -10.24 0.48
N PRO A 201 -6.04 -9.59 -0.66
CA PRO A 201 -7.03 -9.09 -1.60
C PRO A 201 -7.82 -10.18 -2.37
N ASN A 202 -7.64 -11.47 -2.05
CA ASN A 202 -8.40 -12.60 -2.65
C ASN A 202 -9.87 -12.65 -2.27
#